data_6d6ea3b2dd55c432d188cc76430df26d
#
_entry.id   6d6ea3b2dd55c432d188cc76430df26d
#
_cell.length_a   1.000
_cell.length_b   1.000
_cell.length_c   1.000
_cell.angle_alpha   90.00
_cell.angle_beta   90.00
_cell.angle_gamma   90.00
#
_symmetry.space_group_name_H-M   'P 1'
#
loop_
_entity.id
_entity.type
_entity.pdbx_description
1 polymer ?
#
loop_
_entity_poly.entity_id
_entity_poly.type
_entity_poly.pdbx_seq_one_letter_code
_entity_poly.pdbx_strand_id
1 'polypeptide(L)'
;VLGGMSAVIWTDVVQLGLYLAGAGLAATILLNQIPGGWAEISTAASAAGKFQLFDFTVTATQDYTFWSGLIGGAFLTMATHGTDQLIVQRYLCCRNTAQARKALLGSGLLIASQFVLFLLIGVMLWYYYLTYAPHDVTAFTVNGEVQTDRIFPYFIVTHLPSGVVGLVVAAIFAAAMSTLSSSLNSSSAATLGDFYIPLTKHLRDAGHYLRVSRWTTVFWASAQISVALLAIKLSTRVIDEVLGVASFTNGIILGIFFLGTFTQVGQRAAALGIASGVSIMIAVWSFTAISWQWYVLIGSITTLIIGWMSGLMLGNYDRRNLSGENSV
;
A
#
# COMPACT_ATOMS: atom_id res chain seq x y z
N VAL A 1 -18.71 -3.53 -15.21
CA VAL A 1 -19.04 -3.76 -13.78
C VAL A 1 -20.50 -3.36 -13.54
N LEU A 2 -21.40 -4.36 -13.50
CA LEU A 2 -22.87 -4.12 -13.38
C LEU A 2 -23.29 -3.62 -11.98
N GLY A 3 -22.46 -3.77 -10.95
CA GLY A 3 -22.79 -3.44 -9.55
C GLY A 3 -22.27 -2.12 -9.01
N GLY A 4 -21.49 -1.37 -9.78
CA GLY A 4 -20.90 -0.11 -9.32
C GLY A 4 -20.01 -0.25 -8.07
N MET A 5 -19.69 0.88 -7.42
CA MET A 5 -18.82 0.93 -6.24
C MET A 5 -19.36 0.14 -5.03
N SER A 6 -20.68 0.06 -4.89
CA SER A 6 -21.32 -0.71 -3.81
C SER A 6 -20.99 -2.21 -3.88
N ALA A 7 -20.99 -2.80 -5.07
CA ALA A 7 -20.63 -4.20 -5.24
C ALA A 7 -19.15 -4.45 -4.91
N VAL A 8 -18.25 -3.52 -5.27
CA VAL A 8 -16.83 -3.60 -4.93
C VAL A 8 -16.64 -3.60 -3.41
N ILE A 9 -17.30 -2.68 -2.70
CA ILE A 9 -17.22 -2.59 -1.23
C ILE A 9 -17.70 -3.89 -0.57
N TRP A 10 -18.83 -4.46 -1.02
CA TRP A 10 -19.33 -5.71 -0.45
C TRP A 10 -18.41 -6.91 -0.73
N THR A 11 -17.83 -7.00 -1.92
CA THR A 11 -16.83 -8.04 -2.20
C THR A 11 -15.59 -7.90 -1.32
N ASP A 12 -15.10 -6.68 -1.11
CA ASP A 12 -13.98 -6.42 -0.21
C ASP A 12 -14.30 -6.86 1.24
N VAL A 13 -15.53 -6.61 1.74
CA VAL A 13 -15.97 -7.03 3.08
C VAL A 13 -16.01 -8.57 3.21
N VAL A 14 -16.54 -9.27 2.20
CA VAL A 14 -16.56 -10.74 2.20
C VAL A 14 -15.14 -11.30 2.19
N GLN A 15 -14.24 -10.74 1.37
CA GLN A 15 -12.85 -11.16 1.30
C GLN A 15 -12.12 -10.91 2.63
N LEU A 16 -12.34 -9.75 3.26
CA LEU A 16 -11.83 -9.45 4.60
C LEU A 16 -12.27 -10.52 5.61
N GLY A 17 -13.54 -10.86 5.61
CA GLY A 17 -14.09 -11.92 6.49
C GLY A 17 -13.43 -13.27 6.26
N LEU A 18 -13.25 -13.67 5.01
CA LEU A 18 -12.66 -14.95 4.64
C LEU A 18 -11.19 -15.07 5.07
N TYR A 19 -10.36 -14.05 4.81
CA TYR A 19 -8.96 -14.15 5.18
C TYR A 19 -8.74 -14.01 6.71
N LEU A 20 -9.56 -13.23 7.42
CA LEU A 20 -9.52 -13.19 8.88
C LEU A 20 -9.96 -14.51 9.50
N ALA A 21 -10.99 -15.17 8.95
CA ALA A 21 -11.40 -16.49 9.37
C ALA A 21 -10.29 -17.52 9.11
N GLY A 22 -9.65 -17.48 7.95
CA GLY A 22 -8.50 -18.33 7.62
C GLY A 22 -7.32 -18.12 8.58
N ALA A 23 -6.99 -16.87 8.91
CA ALA A 23 -5.96 -16.52 9.87
C ALA A 23 -6.30 -17.02 11.28
N GLY A 24 -7.55 -16.85 11.72
CA GLY A 24 -8.03 -17.35 13.01
C GLY A 24 -7.98 -18.89 13.11
N LEU A 25 -8.37 -19.60 12.05
CA LEU A 25 -8.22 -21.04 11.96
C LEU A 25 -6.77 -21.49 12.01
N ALA A 26 -5.89 -20.85 11.26
CA ALA A 26 -4.45 -21.14 11.30
C ALA A 26 -3.88 -20.94 12.70
N ALA A 27 -4.23 -19.84 13.36
CA ALA A 27 -3.83 -19.57 14.75
C ALA A 27 -4.33 -20.66 15.74
N THR A 28 -5.59 -21.08 15.58
CA THR A 28 -6.18 -22.11 16.43
C THR A 28 -5.49 -23.47 16.23
N ILE A 29 -5.25 -23.87 14.98
CA ILE A 29 -4.56 -25.12 14.65
C ILE A 29 -3.12 -25.08 15.20
N LEU A 30 -2.43 -23.96 15.03
CA LEU A 30 -1.07 -23.76 15.49
C LEU A 30 -0.98 -23.86 17.02
N LEU A 31 -1.92 -23.24 17.76
CA LEU A 31 -2.01 -23.34 19.22
C LEU A 31 -2.25 -24.78 19.69
N ASN A 32 -3.07 -25.55 18.96
CA ASN A 32 -3.35 -26.93 19.29
C ASN A 32 -2.17 -27.89 19.02
N GLN A 33 -1.26 -27.51 18.15
CA GLN A 33 -0.04 -28.27 17.85
C GLN A 33 1.08 -28.03 18.88
N ILE A 34 0.94 -27.04 19.73
CA ILE A 34 1.92 -26.71 20.77
C ILE A 34 1.37 -27.13 22.13
N PRO A 35 1.93 -28.15 22.80
CA PRO A 35 1.37 -28.75 24.03
C PRO A 35 1.12 -27.74 25.16
N GLY A 36 2.02 -26.79 25.38
CA GLY A 36 1.87 -25.72 26.38
C GLY A 36 1.04 -24.52 25.88
N GLY A 37 0.56 -24.57 24.65
CA GLY A 37 -0.30 -23.53 24.05
C GLY A 37 0.32 -22.13 24.11
N TRP A 38 -0.54 -21.14 24.34
CA TRP A 38 -0.11 -19.73 24.40
C TRP A 38 0.88 -19.43 25.53
N ALA A 39 0.78 -20.13 26.66
CA ALA A 39 1.67 -19.89 27.83
C ALA A 39 3.13 -20.22 27.49
N GLU A 40 3.36 -21.31 26.79
CA GLU A 40 4.70 -21.74 26.36
C GLU A 40 5.26 -20.76 25.31
N ILE A 41 4.46 -20.40 24.30
CA ILE A 41 4.84 -19.44 23.25
C ILE A 41 5.21 -18.09 23.87
N SER A 42 4.34 -17.56 24.74
CA SER A 42 4.54 -16.23 25.34
C SER A 42 5.78 -16.15 26.21
N THR A 43 6.08 -17.23 26.95
CA THR A 43 7.30 -17.32 27.78
C THR A 43 8.55 -17.29 26.90
N ALA A 44 8.60 -18.13 25.86
CA ALA A 44 9.73 -18.18 24.93
C ALA A 44 9.90 -16.89 24.14
N ALA A 45 8.79 -16.31 23.66
CA ALA A 45 8.80 -15.06 22.91
C ALA A 45 9.24 -13.87 23.78
N SER A 46 8.83 -13.82 25.03
CA SER A 46 9.30 -12.81 26.00
C SER A 46 10.79 -12.93 26.26
N ALA A 47 11.29 -14.15 26.48
CA ALA A 47 12.71 -14.41 26.68
C ALA A 47 13.55 -14.03 25.42
N ALA A 48 12.99 -14.20 24.23
CA ALA A 48 13.61 -13.84 22.96
C ALA A 48 13.40 -12.36 22.56
N GLY A 49 12.78 -11.52 23.41
CA GLY A 49 12.53 -10.11 23.14
C GLY A 49 11.50 -9.84 22.02
N LYS A 50 10.68 -10.84 21.63
CA LYS A 50 9.72 -10.70 20.53
C LYS A 50 8.52 -9.79 20.84
N PHE A 51 8.29 -9.45 22.10
CA PHE A 51 7.24 -8.54 22.54
C PHE A 51 7.73 -7.12 22.81
N GLN A 52 8.88 -6.75 22.30
CA GLN A 52 9.30 -5.35 22.32
C GLN A 52 8.41 -4.55 21.36
N LEU A 53 7.46 -3.77 21.91
CA LEU A 53 6.50 -3.00 21.11
C LEU A 53 7.06 -1.66 20.62
N PHE A 54 7.95 -1.06 21.40
CA PHE A 54 8.48 0.27 21.09
C PHE A 54 10.00 0.28 21.07
N ASP A 55 10.55 0.78 20.00
CA ASP A 55 11.95 1.16 19.87
C ASP A 55 12.02 2.68 19.71
N PHE A 56 12.48 3.37 20.75
CA PHE A 56 12.60 4.84 20.76
C PHE A 56 13.92 5.35 20.17
N THR A 57 14.71 4.51 19.53
CA THR A 57 15.94 4.91 18.88
C THR A 57 15.65 5.98 17.82
N VAL A 58 16.35 7.11 17.91
CA VAL A 58 16.22 8.21 16.96
C VAL A 58 17.23 7.99 15.85
N THR A 59 16.79 7.39 14.76
CA THR A 59 17.60 7.14 13.57
C THR A 59 16.75 7.21 12.31
N ALA A 60 17.35 7.62 11.20
CA ALA A 60 16.69 7.62 9.92
C ALA A 60 16.93 6.33 9.11
N THR A 61 17.85 5.48 9.57
CA THR A 61 18.31 4.30 8.81
C THR A 61 17.74 2.98 9.31
N GLN A 62 17.15 2.96 10.50
CA GLN A 62 16.55 1.76 11.08
C GLN A 62 15.05 1.74 10.81
N ASP A 63 14.56 0.61 10.30
CA ASP A 63 13.14 0.37 10.09
C ASP A 63 12.39 0.17 11.42
N TYR A 64 11.11 0.55 11.42
CA TYR A 64 10.17 0.25 12.49
C TYR A 64 10.54 0.82 13.87
N THR A 65 11.16 2.01 13.93
CA THR A 65 11.29 2.75 15.20
C THR A 65 9.99 3.49 15.52
N PHE A 66 9.79 3.86 16.80
CA PHE A 66 8.62 4.64 17.21
C PHE A 66 8.47 5.93 16.39
N TRP A 67 9.57 6.64 16.15
CA TRP A 67 9.56 7.91 15.43
C TRP A 67 9.29 7.74 13.93
N SER A 68 9.87 6.74 13.30
CA SER A 68 9.60 6.44 11.89
C SER A 68 8.15 5.98 11.69
N GLY A 69 7.59 5.20 12.63
CA GLY A 69 6.19 4.81 12.61
C GLY A 69 5.24 5.97 12.84
N LEU A 70 5.51 6.83 13.83
CA LEU A 70 4.64 7.97 14.14
C LEU A 70 4.66 9.03 13.04
N ILE A 71 5.83 9.52 12.66
CA ILE A 71 5.95 10.60 11.69
C ILE A 71 5.78 10.07 10.26
N GLY A 72 6.57 9.08 9.87
CA GLY A 72 6.51 8.50 8.53
C GLY A 72 5.17 7.84 8.26
N GLY A 73 4.63 7.08 9.22
CA GLY A 73 3.31 6.47 9.15
C GLY A 73 2.18 7.50 9.04
N ALA A 74 2.27 8.65 9.74
CA ALA A 74 1.31 9.74 9.61
C ALA A 74 1.32 10.33 8.19
N PHE A 75 2.49 10.58 7.62
CA PHE A 75 2.62 11.07 6.24
C PHE A 75 2.16 10.05 5.21
N LEU A 76 2.50 8.76 5.39
CA LEU A 76 2.02 7.68 4.53
C LEU A 76 0.49 7.57 4.57
N THR A 77 -0.10 7.61 5.76
CA THR A 77 -1.56 7.58 5.94
C THR A 77 -2.23 8.79 5.30
N MET A 78 -1.65 9.99 5.46
CA MET A 78 -2.13 11.22 4.83
C MET A 78 -2.11 11.12 3.30
N ALA A 79 -1.04 10.58 2.73
CA ALA A 79 -0.94 10.36 1.29
C ALA A 79 -1.96 9.34 0.81
N THR A 80 -2.00 8.16 1.43
CA THR A 80 -2.87 7.05 1.01
C THR A 80 -4.36 7.39 1.15
N HIS A 81 -4.77 7.99 2.25
CA HIS A 81 -6.19 8.31 2.52
C HIS A 81 -6.61 9.69 2.02
N GLY A 82 -5.67 10.59 1.73
CA GLY A 82 -5.96 11.94 1.28
C GLY A 82 -5.81 12.16 -0.22
N THR A 83 -4.90 11.42 -0.87
CA THR A 83 -4.56 11.66 -2.29
C THR A 83 -4.74 10.46 -3.20
N ASP A 84 -4.81 9.24 -2.65
CA ASP A 84 -5.06 8.05 -3.46
C ASP A 84 -6.53 7.96 -3.86
N GLN A 85 -6.78 8.14 -5.15
CA GLN A 85 -8.13 8.15 -5.71
C GLN A 85 -8.88 6.83 -5.45
N LEU A 86 -8.20 5.68 -5.44
CA LEU A 86 -8.85 4.38 -5.18
C LEU A 86 -9.45 4.31 -3.77
N ILE A 87 -8.80 4.94 -2.80
CA ILE A 87 -9.25 4.97 -1.40
C ILE A 87 -10.24 6.11 -1.19
N VAL A 88 -9.94 7.31 -1.70
CA VAL A 88 -10.79 8.49 -1.57
C VAL A 88 -12.19 8.26 -2.17
N GLN A 89 -12.31 7.59 -3.31
CA GLN A 89 -13.60 7.25 -3.93
C GLN A 89 -14.52 6.45 -2.98
N ARG A 90 -13.97 5.59 -2.12
CA ARG A 90 -14.75 4.83 -1.14
C ARG A 90 -15.36 5.75 -0.07
N TYR A 91 -14.64 6.78 0.37
CA TYR A 91 -15.18 7.78 1.32
C TYR A 91 -16.21 8.68 0.68
N LEU A 92 -16.07 9.00 -0.62
CA LEU A 92 -17.06 9.80 -1.36
C LEU A 92 -18.39 9.06 -1.54
N CYS A 93 -18.44 7.73 -1.39
CA CYS A 93 -19.68 6.97 -1.36
C CYS A 93 -20.46 7.11 -0.04
N CYS A 94 -19.88 7.71 1.01
CA CYS A 94 -20.56 7.98 2.26
C CYS A 94 -21.61 9.10 2.10
N ARG A 95 -22.73 9.00 2.83
CA ARG A 95 -23.83 9.99 2.73
C ARG A 95 -23.45 11.39 3.22
N ASN A 96 -22.49 11.49 4.13
CA ASN A 96 -22.02 12.75 4.69
C ASN A 96 -20.61 12.62 5.27
N THR A 97 -19.98 13.76 5.55
CA THR A 97 -18.62 13.84 6.10
C THR A 97 -18.46 13.14 7.46
N ALA A 98 -19.49 13.13 8.29
CA ALA A 98 -19.44 12.45 9.59
C ALA A 98 -19.35 10.95 9.43
N GLN A 99 -20.04 10.36 8.45
CA GLN A 99 -19.91 8.94 8.12
C GLN A 99 -18.53 8.62 7.50
N ALA A 100 -18.02 9.47 6.62
CA ALA A 100 -16.69 9.31 6.06
C ALA A 100 -15.60 9.34 7.16
N ARG A 101 -15.70 10.27 8.13
CA ARG A 101 -14.80 10.31 9.29
C ARG A 101 -14.88 9.04 10.14
N LYS A 102 -16.09 8.54 10.42
CA LYS A 102 -16.28 7.27 11.17
C LYS A 102 -15.70 6.08 10.41
N ALA A 103 -15.88 6.02 9.09
CA ALA A 103 -15.32 4.98 8.25
C ALA A 103 -13.77 5.02 8.28
N LEU A 104 -13.18 6.21 8.18
CA LEU A 104 -11.72 6.39 8.26
C LEU A 104 -11.16 5.96 9.62
N LEU A 105 -11.74 6.42 10.73
CA LEU A 105 -11.28 6.04 12.07
C LEU A 105 -11.50 4.55 12.35
N GLY A 106 -12.66 4.02 11.94
CA GLY A 106 -12.97 2.59 12.08
C GLY A 106 -12.05 1.70 11.26
N SER A 107 -11.68 2.10 10.05
CA SER A 107 -10.72 1.38 9.23
C SER A 107 -9.33 1.35 9.89
N GLY A 108 -8.87 2.45 10.49
CA GLY A 108 -7.61 2.49 11.22
C GLY A 108 -7.57 1.49 12.39
N LEU A 109 -8.65 1.44 13.18
CA LEU A 109 -8.75 0.48 14.29
C LEU A 109 -8.77 -0.97 13.78
N LEU A 110 -9.52 -1.24 12.71
CA LEU A 110 -9.58 -2.57 12.10
C LEU A 110 -8.23 -3.02 11.55
N ILE A 111 -7.53 -2.12 10.84
CA ILE A 111 -6.19 -2.38 10.33
C ILE A 111 -5.21 -2.66 11.47
N ALA A 112 -5.22 -1.85 12.54
CA ALA A 112 -4.35 -2.07 13.70
C ALA A 112 -4.61 -3.45 14.35
N SER A 113 -5.88 -3.81 14.55
CA SER A 113 -6.26 -5.12 15.10
C SER A 113 -5.81 -6.27 14.21
N GLN A 114 -5.92 -6.12 12.91
CA GLN A 114 -5.46 -7.10 11.92
C GLN A 114 -3.93 -7.26 11.96
N PHE A 115 -3.17 -6.17 12.03
CA PHE A 115 -1.72 -6.24 12.17
C PHE A 115 -1.31 -6.97 13.45
N VAL A 116 -1.96 -6.68 14.60
CA VAL A 116 -1.71 -7.40 15.85
C VAL A 116 -1.96 -8.90 15.68
N LEU A 117 -3.07 -9.29 15.05
CA LEU A 117 -3.38 -10.71 14.79
C LEU A 117 -2.28 -11.39 13.97
N PHE A 118 -1.87 -10.81 12.84
CA PHE A 118 -0.85 -11.40 11.99
C PHE A 118 0.55 -11.42 12.61
N LEU A 119 0.91 -10.40 13.40
CA LEU A 119 2.16 -10.39 14.15
C LEU A 119 2.18 -11.49 15.22
N LEU A 120 1.08 -11.71 15.93
CA LEU A 120 0.96 -12.81 16.87
C LEU A 120 1.07 -14.19 16.19
N ILE A 121 0.41 -14.36 15.03
CA ILE A 121 0.59 -15.58 14.20
C ILE A 121 2.06 -15.74 13.81
N GLY A 122 2.75 -14.68 13.43
CA GLY A 122 4.17 -14.69 13.12
C GLY A 122 5.04 -15.17 14.28
N VAL A 123 4.76 -14.70 15.51
CA VAL A 123 5.43 -15.16 16.72
C VAL A 123 5.15 -16.65 17.00
N MET A 124 3.90 -17.09 16.81
CA MET A 124 3.50 -18.49 16.99
C MET A 124 4.22 -19.40 15.99
N LEU A 125 4.29 -19.01 14.71
CA LEU A 125 5.00 -19.73 13.64
C LEU A 125 6.50 -19.79 13.92
N TRP A 126 7.10 -18.69 14.35
CA TRP A 126 8.51 -18.65 14.75
C TRP A 126 8.81 -19.70 15.83
N TYR A 127 7.99 -19.76 16.88
CA TYR A 127 8.17 -20.72 17.97
C TYR A 127 7.94 -22.15 17.51
N TYR A 128 6.89 -22.39 16.73
CA TYR A 128 6.55 -23.70 16.19
C TYR A 128 7.68 -24.30 15.34
N TYR A 129 8.18 -23.54 14.37
CA TYR A 129 9.26 -24.02 13.51
C TYR A 129 10.60 -24.12 14.21
N LEU A 130 10.86 -23.31 15.23
CA LEU A 130 12.06 -23.40 16.04
C LEU A 130 12.07 -24.68 16.88
N THR A 131 10.93 -25.08 17.44
CA THR A 131 10.86 -26.10 18.50
C THR A 131 10.28 -27.42 18.00
N TYR A 132 9.22 -27.38 17.22
CA TYR A 132 8.44 -28.58 16.87
C TYR A 132 8.66 -29.07 15.44
N ALA A 133 9.01 -28.19 14.50
CA ALA A 133 9.22 -28.54 13.10
C ALA A 133 10.51 -27.93 12.48
N PRO A 134 11.69 -28.09 13.14
CA PRO A 134 12.93 -27.49 12.64
C PRO A 134 13.36 -28.04 11.27
N HIS A 135 12.97 -29.26 10.91
CA HIS A 135 13.27 -29.85 9.61
C HIS A 135 12.55 -29.17 8.46
N ASP A 136 11.37 -28.61 8.70
CA ASP A 136 10.57 -27.91 7.67
C ASP A 136 11.18 -26.56 7.28
N VAL A 137 12.07 -26.00 8.11
CA VAL A 137 12.75 -24.73 7.83
C VAL A 137 13.53 -24.79 6.50
N THR A 138 14.03 -25.97 6.11
CA THR A 138 14.71 -26.16 4.83
C THR A 138 13.82 -25.90 3.62
N ALA A 139 12.50 -26.13 3.74
CA ALA A 139 11.54 -25.93 2.64
C ALA A 139 11.36 -24.45 2.24
N PHE A 140 11.66 -23.53 3.16
CA PHE A 140 11.60 -22.09 2.91
C PHE A 140 12.95 -21.39 3.11
N THR A 141 14.05 -22.14 3.10
CA THR A 141 15.42 -21.61 3.09
C THR A 141 15.98 -21.65 1.67
N VAL A 142 16.47 -20.53 1.17
CA VAL A 142 17.10 -20.41 -0.15
C VAL A 142 18.49 -19.79 0.02
N ASN A 143 19.51 -20.42 -0.50
CA ASN A 143 20.92 -19.99 -0.39
C ASN A 143 21.40 -19.76 1.07
N GLY A 144 20.85 -20.52 2.03
CA GLY A 144 21.18 -20.37 3.46
C GLY A 144 20.39 -19.29 4.19
N GLU A 145 19.53 -18.54 3.51
CA GLU A 145 18.67 -17.50 4.09
C GLU A 145 17.23 -17.96 4.19
N VAL A 146 16.60 -17.74 5.34
CA VAL A 146 15.19 -18.05 5.58
C VAL A 146 14.32 -17.01 4.87
N GLN A 147 13.52 -17.48 3.93
CA GLN A 147 12.53 -16.66 3.21
C GLN A 147 11.28 -16.50 4.07
N THR A 148 11.21 -15.43 4.85
CA THR A 148 10.14 -15.22 5.85
C THR A 148 8.75 -15.16 5.23
N ASP A 149 8.62 -14.63 4.00
CA ASP A 149 7.34 -14.55 3.27
C ASP A 149 6.78 -15.91 2.86
N ARG A 150 7.58 -16.98 2.89
CA ARG A 150 7.14 -18.34 2.57
C ARG A 150 6.64 -19.12 3.77
N ILE A 151 6.93 -18.69 4.99
CA ILE A 151 6.64 -19.44 6.22
C ILE A 151 5.13 -19.65 6.39
N PHE A 152 4.35 -18.57 6.34
CA PHE A 152 2.91 -18.67 6.55
C PHE A 152 2.18 -19.39 5.40
N PRO A 153 2.45 -19.09 4.12
CA PRO A 153 1.92 -19.90 3.02
C PRO A 153 2.26 -21.39 3.11
N TYR A 154 3.49 -21.73 3.49
CA TYR A 154 3.89 -23.12 3.69
C TYR A 154 3.06 -23.79 4.80
N PHE A 155 2.89 -23.11 5.95
CA PHE A 155 2.04 -23.60 7.04
C PHE A 155 0.58 -23.84 6.58
N ILE A 156 0.01 -22.91 5.84
CA ILE A 156 -1.37 -23.03 5.30
C ILE A 156 -1.49 -24.30 4.47
N VAL A 157 -0.57 -24.54 3.55
CA VAL A 157 -0.66 -25.66 2.61
C VAL A 157 -0.39 -27.01 3.27
N THR A 158 0.48 -27.06 4.29
CA THR A 158 0.92 -28.34 4.90
C THR A 158 0.13 -28.73 6.15
N HIS A 159 -0.41 -27.76 6.91
CA HIS A 159 -1.00 -28.03 8.22
C HIS A 159 -2.51 -27.80 8.31
N LEU A 160 -3.09 -27.06 7.37
CA LEU A 160 -4.54 -26.87 7.37
C LEU A 160 -5.27 -28.03 6.67
N PRO A 161 -6.52 -28.36 7.09
CA PRO A 161 -7.34 -29.33 6.38
C PRO A 161 -7.57 -28.93 4.91
N SER A 162 -7.60 -29.90 4.00
CA SER A 162 -7.63 -29.67 2.54
C SER A 162 -8.73 -28.70 2.08
N GLY A 163 -9.95 -28.80 2.64
CA GLY A 163 -11.03 -27.86 2.31
C GLY A 163 -10.77 -26.43 2.76
N VAL A 164 -10.12 -26.26 3.91
CA VAL A 164 -9.74 -24.95 4.44
C VAL A 164 -8.62 -24.33 3.61
N VAL A 165 -7.61 -25.12 3.23
CA VAL A 165 -6.55 -24.68 2.30
C VAL A 165 -7.15 -24.10 1.02
N GLY A 166 -8.06 -24.87 0.38
CA GLY A 166 -8.72 -24.42 -0.85
C GLY A 166 -9.48 -23.10 -0.67
N LEU A 167 -10.19 -22.93 0.44
CA LEU A 167 -10.94 -21.72 0.76
C LEU A 167 -10.00 -20.52 0.98
N VAL A 168 -8.92 -20.68 1.76
CA VAL A 168 -7.95 -19.63 2.03
C VAL A 168 -7.23 -19.20 0.76
N VAL A 169 -6.78 -20.17 -0.05
CA VAL A 169 -6.12 -19.89 -1.34
C VAL A 169 -7.08 -19.16 -2.29
N ALA A 170 -8.33 -19.63 -2.39
CA ALA A 170 -9.35 -18.96 -3.21
C ALA A 170 -9.62 -17.53 -2.74
N ALA A 171 -9.66 -17.28 -1.42
CA ALA A 171 -9.82 -15.94 -0.85
C ALA A 171 -8.64 -15.02 -1.20
N ILE A 172 -7.40 -15.51 -1.12
CA ILE A 172 -6.20 -14.77 -1.50
C ILE A 172 -6.25 -14.38 -2.98
N PHE A 173 -6.56 -15.33 -3.86
CA PHE A 173 -6.69 -15.04 -5.30
C PHE A 173 -7.84 -14.07 -5.60
N ALA A 174 -8.97 -14.20 -4.92
CA ALA A 174 -10.09 -13.29 -5.10
C ALA A 174 -9.72 -11.85 -4.68
N ALA A 175 -9.03 -11.68 -3.55
CA ALA A 175 -8.53 -10.39 -3.09
C ALA A 175 -7.51 -9.79 -4.07
N ALA A 176 -6.57 -10.58 -4.55
CA ALA A 176 -5.59 -10.14 -5.54
C ALA A 176 -6.27 -9.71 -6.85
N MET A 177 -7.23 -10.50 -7.38
CA MET A 177 -7.96 -10.16 -8.60
C MET A 177 -8.79 -8.88 -8.47
N SER A 178 -9.42 -8.64 -7.31
CA SER A 178 -10.18 -7.42 -7.06
C SER A 178 -9.28 -6.18 -7.13
N THR A 179 -8.15 -6.23 -6.46
CA THR A 179 -7.18 -5.13 -6.44
C THR A 179 -6.56 -4.88 -7.83
N LEU A 180 -6.15 -5.94 -8.52
CA LEU A 180 -5.58 -5.85 -9.87
C LEU A 180 -6.60 -5.29 -10.87
N SER A 181 -7.84 -5.77 -10.86
CA SER A 181 -8.92 -5.26 -11.72
C SER A 181 -9.16 -3.77 -11.51
N SER A 182 -9.20 -3.32 -10.24
CA SER A 182 -9.39 -1.91 -9.90
C SER A 182 -8.21 -1.07 -10.38
N SER A 183 -6.98 -1.52 -10.18
CA SER A 183 -5.76 -0.87 -10.63
C SER A 183 -5.70 -0.73 -12.16
N LEU A 184 -5.97 -1.81 -12.89
CA LEU A 184 -6.00 -1.82 -14.35
C LEU A 184 -7.07 -0.87 -14.92
N ASN A 185 -8.26 -0.88 -14.34
CA ASN A 185 -9.35 0.00 -14.76
C ASN A 185 -9.01 1.47 -14.51
N SER A 186 -8.46 1.80 -13.34
CA SER A 186 -8.07 3.17 -13.00
C SER A 186 -6.93 3.68 -13.89
N SER A 187 -5.90 2.86 -14.12
CA SER A 187 -4.78 3.21 -15.01
C SER A 187 -5.24 3.42 -16.46
N SER A 188 -6.15 2.56 -16.95
CA SER A 188 -6.73 2.69 -18.27
C SER A 188 -7.60 3.94 -18.39
N ALA A 189 -8.44 4.22 -17.38
CA ALA A 189 -9.31 5.40 -17.35
C ALA A 189 -8.51 6.70 -17.31
N ALA A 190 -7.46 6.77 -16.48
CA ALA A 190 -6.55 7.91 -16.42
C ALA A 190 -5.81 8.12 -17.75
N THR A 191 -5.30 7.04 -18.36
CA THR A 191 -4.64 7.14 -19.68
C THR A 191 -5.58 7.67 -20.75
N LEU A 192 -6.82 7.21 -20.74
CA LEU A 192 -7.82 7.67 -21.70
C LEU A 192 -8.24 9.11 -21.44
N GLY A 193 -8.59 9.44 -20.18
CA GLY A 193 -9.14 10.74 -19.79
C GLY A 193 -8.11 11.86 -19.79
N ASP A 194 -6.93 11.60 -19.24
CA ASP A 194 -5.94 12.65 -19.00
C ASP A 194 -4.95 12.82 -20.16
N PHE A 195 -4.74 11.76 -20.95
CA PHE A 195 -3.79 11.80 -22.07
C PHE A 195 -4.47 11.68 -23.43
N TYR A 196 -5.24 10.60 -23.65
CA TYR A 196 -5.75 10.31 -24.99
C TYR A 196 -6.79 11.33 -25.48
N ILE A 197 -7.80 11.63 -24.67
CA ILE A 197 -8.88 12.57 -25.04
C ILE A 197 -8.34 13.98 -25.26
N PRO A 198 -7.51 14.57 -24.37
CA PRO A 198 -6.96 15.91 -24.60
C PRO A 198 -6.02 16.01 -25.80
N LEU A 199 -5.31 14.93 -26.15
CA LEU A 199 -4.41 14.90 -27.30
C LEU A 199 -5.16 14.70 -28.62
N THR A 200 -6.35 14.09 -28.58
CA THR A 200 -7.17 13.83 -29.77
C THR A 200 -8.10 15.01 -29.98
N LYS A 201 -7.76 15.93 -30.88
CA LYS A 201 -8.52 17.17 -31.14
C LYS A 201 -9.96 16.97 -31.64
N HIS A 202 -10.38 15.75 -31.96
CA HIS A 202 -11.70 15.42 -32.46
C HIS A 202 -12.42 14.44 -31.54
N LEU A 203 -13.69 14.74 -31.27
CA LEU A 203 -14.57 13.81 -30.56
C LEU A 203 -14.75 12.54 -31.43
N ARG A 204 -14.57 11.38 -30.79
CA ARG A 204 -14.77 10.07 -31.42
C ARG A 204 -16.02 9.41 -30.87
N ASP A 205 -16.49 8.39 -31.56
CA ASP A 205 -17.63 7.60 -31.07
C ASP A 205 -17.30 6.77 -29.83
N ALA A 206 -18.31 6.37 -29.09
CA ALA A 206 -18.15 5.59 -27.87
C ALA A 206 -17.44 4.24 -28.12
N GLY A 207 -17.66 3.62 -29.30
CA GLY A 207 -17.01 2.38 -29.70
C GLY A 207 -15.50 2.53 -29.90
N HIS A 208 -15.06 3.69 -30.35
CA HIS A 208 -13.63 4.00 -30.47
C HIS A 208 -12.98 4.12 -29.09
N TYR A 209 -13.58 4.89 -28.18
CA TYR A 209 -13.04 5.03 -26.80
C TYR A 209 -13.01 3.69 -26.07
N LEU A 210 -14.01 2.83 -26.28
CA LEU A 210 -14.02 1.49 -25.70
C LEU A 210 -12.87 0.61 -26.24
N ARG A 211 -12.56 0.70 -27.54
CA ARG A 211 -11.39 -0.01 -28.11
C ARG A 211 -10.07 0.49 -27.54
N VAL A 212 -9.89 1.80 -27.45
CA VAL A 212 -8.70 2.40 -26.85
C VAL A 212 -8.57 1.97 -25.39
N SER A 213 -9.64 2.04 -24.59
CA SER A 213 -9.65 1.59 -23.21
C SER A 213 -9.23 0.12 -23.06
N ARG A 214 -9.70 -0.78 -23.95
CA ARG A 214 -9.28 -2.18 -23.95
C ARG A 214 -7.79 -2.34 -24.23
N TRP A 215 -7.25 -1.62 -25.21
CA TRP A 215 -5.82 -1.69 -25.51
C TRP A 215 -4.94 -1.10 -24.41
N THR A 216 -5.35 0.00 -23.80
CA THR A 216 -4.64 0.56 -22.64
C THR A 216 -4.71 -0.37 -21.43
N THR A 217 -5.82 -1.09 -21.21
CA THR A 217 -5.92 -2.13 -20.19
C THR A 217 -4.93 -3.27 -20.46
N VAL A 218 -4.83 -3.75 -21.70
CA VAL A 218 -3.83 -4.79 -22.06
C VAL A 218 -2.40 -4.30 -21.85
N PHE A 219 -2.11 -3.06 -22.24
CA PHE A 219 -0.80 -2.45 -22.00
C PHE A 219 -0.44 -2.42 -20.52
N TRP A 220 -1.34 -1.91 -19.67
CA TRP A 220 -1.11 -1.84 -18.22
C TRP A 220 -1.04 -3.23 -17.58
N ALA A 221 -1.83 -4.19 -18.04
CA ALA A 221 -1.73 -5.58 -17.57
C ALA A 221 -0.36 -6.17 -17.90
N SER A 222 0.15 -5.96 -19.11
CA SER A 222 1.48 -6.42 -19.50
C SER A 222 2.58 -5.75 -18.67
N ALA A 223 2.46 -4.45 -18.41
CA ALA A 223 3.39 -3.71 -17.56
C ALA A 223 3.38 -4.25 -16.11
N GLN A 224 2.20 -4.48 -15.52
CA GLN A 224 2.09 -5.04 -14.16
C GLN A 224 2.66 -6.46 -14.07
N ILE A 225 2.42 -7.32 -15.06
CA ILE A 225 3.03 -8.65 -15.13
C ILE A 225 4.56 -8.55 -15.20
N SER A 226 5.08 -7.66 -16.04
CA SER A 226 6.54 -7.47 -16.17
C SER A 226 7.16 -7.02 -14.87
N VAL A 227 6.55 -6.05 -14.18
CA VAL A 227 7.00 -5.59 -12.85
C VAL A 227 6.93 -6.73 -11.83
N ALA A 228 5.84 -7.51 -11.81
CA ALA A 228 5.70 -8.64 -10.89
C ALA A 228 6.79 -9.70 -11.11
N LEU A 229 7.12 -10.03 -12.38
CA LEU A 229 8.18 -10.99 -12.70
C LEU A 229 9.57 -10.49 -12.30
N LEU A 230 9.82 -9.18 -12.41
CA LEU A 230 11.07 -8.58 -11.94
C LEU A 230 11.14 -8.57 -10.40
N ALA A 231 10.03 -8.27 -9.74
CA ALA A 231 9.95 -8.19 -8.28
C ALA A 231 10.25 -9.53 -7.58
N ILE A 232 9.95 -10.68 -8.20
CA ILE A 232 10.28 -12.01 -7.66
C ILE A 232 11.78 -12.16 -7.33
N LYS A 233 12.63 -11.40 -8.00
CA LYS A 233 14.11 -11.49 -7.86
C LYS A 233 14.70 -10.45 -6.89
N LEU A 234 13.89 -9.51 -6.38
CA LEU A 234 14.43 -8.31 -5.76
C LEU A 234 14.57 -8.39 -4.23
N SER A 235 13.77 -9.17 -3.52
CA SER A 235 13.79 -9.11 -2.05
C SER A 235 13.33 -10.39 -1.36
N THR A 236 13.82 -10.55 -0.11
CA THR A 236 13.37 -11.55 0.86
C THR A 236 12.13 -11.09 1.64
N ARG A 237 11.78 -9.78 1.57
CA ARG A 237 10.64 -9.17 2.26
C ARG A 237 9.82 -8.31 1.30
N VAL A 238 8.87 -8.94 0.64
CA VAL A 238 8.02 -8.29 -0.38
C VAL A 238 7.28 -7.07 0.17
N ILE A 239 6.85 -7.11 1.44
CA ILE A 239 6.09 -6.00 2.05
C ILE A 239 6.91 -4.72 2.16
N ASP A 240 8.19 -4.82 2.55
CA ASP A 240 9.07 -3.64 2.69
C ASP A 240 9.35 -2.98 1.35
N GLU A 241 9.56 -3.79 0.30
CA GLU A 241 9.76 -3.30 -1.07
C GLU A 241 8.51 -2.60 -1.62
N VAL A 242 7.33 -3.22 -1.45
CA VAL A 242 6.06 -2.65 -1.92
C VAL A 242 5.76 -1.34 -1.20
N LEU A 243 5.95 -1.30 0.13
CA LEU A 243 5.75 -0.07 0.90
C LEU A 243 6.80 1.00 0.56
N GLY A 244 8.03 0.60 0.28
CA GLY A 244 9.09 1.50 -0.18
C GLY A 244 8.74 2.18 -1.51
N VAL A 245 8.35 1.40 -2.53
CA VAL A 245 7.92 1.91 -3.84
C VAL A 245 6.67 2.79 -3.71
N ALA A 246 5.68 2.34 -2.92
CA ALA A 246 4.48 3.12 -2.66
C ALA A 246 4.79 4.44 -1.95
N SER A 247 5.67 4.42 -0.94
CA SER A 247 6.07 5.61 -0.19
C SER A 247 6.83 6.61 -1.05
N PHE A 248 7.69 6.13 -1.96
CA PHE A 248 8.38 6.96 -2.95
C PHE A 248 7.38 7.76 -3.79
N THR A 249 6.40 7.10 -4.37
CA THR A 249 5.40 7.71 -5.27
C THR A 249 4.44 8.61 -4.50
N ASN A 250 3.90 8.10 -3.39
CA ASN A 250 2.93 8.81 -2.55
C ASN A 250 3.50 10.09 -1.94
N GLY A 251 4.80 10.14 -1.66
CA GLY A 251 5.46 11.36 -1.18
C GLY A 251 5.36 12.49 -2.19
N ILE A 252 5.65 12.22 -3.45
CA ILE A 252 5.58 13.22 -4.53
C ILE A 252 4.14 13.67 -4.76
N ILE A 253 3.19 12.72 -4.79
CA ILE A 253 1.77 13.01 -4.97
C ILE A 253 1.24 13.87 -3.83
N LEU A 254 1.56 13.55 -2.58
CA LEU A 254 1.18 14.36 -1.42
C LEU A 254 1.79 15.76 -1.48
N GLY A 255 3.04 15.88 -1.91
CA GLY A 255 3.72 17.16 -2.06
C GLY A 255 3.04 18.07 -3.10
N ILE A 256 2.63 17.52 -4.24
CA ILE A 256 1.85 18.24 -5.26
C ILE A 256 0.46 18.60 -4.73
N PHE A 257 -0.18 17.72 -4.01
CA PHE A 257 -1.47 18.00 -3.39
C PHE A 257 -1.37 19.17 -2.41
N PHE A 258 -0.35 19.19 -1.57
CA PHE A 258 -0.09 20.31 -0.66
C PHE A 258 0.24 21.59 -1.43
N LEU A 259 1.05 21.50 -2.47
CA LEU A 259 1.38 22.65 -3.32
C LEU A 259 0.13 23.28 -3.93
N GLY A 260 -0.77 22.46 -4.48
CA GLY A 260 -2.04 22.94 -5.05
C GLY A 260 -3.05 23.44 -4.02
N THR A 261 -3.01 22.90 -2.79
CA THR A 261 -3.97 23.26 -1.72
C THR A 261 -3.52 24.51 -0.97
N PHE A 262 -2.23 24.63 -0.67
CA PHE A 262 -1.70 25.70 0.19
C PHE A 262 -1.07 26.86 -0.56
N THR A 263 -0.87 26.72 -1.89
CA THR A 263 -0.24 27.75 -2.70
C THR A 263 -1.03 27.99 -3.99
N GLN A 264 -0.73 29.11 -4.65
CA GLN A 264 -1.36 29.48 -5.94
C GLN A 264 -0.34 29.44 -7.08
N VAL A 265 0.59 28.49 -7.03
CA VAL A 265 1.64 28.39 -8.05
C VAL A 265 1.10 27.79 -9.35
N GLY A 266 1.63 28.27 -10.47
CA GLY A 266 1.22 27.80 -11.78
C GLY A 266 1.82 26.44 -12.17
N GLN A 267 1.34 25.87 -13.27
CA GLN A 267 1.69 24.54 -13.75
C GLN A 267 3.20 24.30 -13.93
N ARG A 268 3.96 25.32 -14.38
CA ARG A 268 5.43 25.20 -14.56
C ARG A 268 6.16 24.97 -13.24
N ALA A 269 5.76 25.70 -12.20
CA ALA A 269 6.34 25.56 -10.89
C ALA A 269 6.00 24.19 -10.27
N ALA A 270 4.76 23.73 -10.46
CA ALA A 270 4.34 22.39 -10.05
C ALA A 270 5.18 21.29 -10.75
N ALA A 271 5.41 21.42 -12.06
CA ALA A 271 6.23 20.48 -12.82
C ALA A 271 7.70 20.44 -12.31
N LEU A 272 8.27 21.59 -11.96
CA LEU A 272 9.61 21.67 -11.35
C LEU A 272 9.62 21.02 -9.95
N GLY A 273 8.57 21.21 -9.16
CA GLY A 273 8.40 20.53 -7.88
C GLY A 273 8.39 19.02 -8.03
N ILE A 274 7.61 18.47 -8.97
CA ILE A 274 7.56 17.03 -9.27
C ILE A 274 8.95 16.53 -9.70
N ALA A 275 9.56 17.17 -10.69
CA ALA A 275 10.86 16.77 -11.22
C ALA A 275 11.94 16.73 -10.13
N SER A 276 11.95 17.75 -9.26
CA SER A 276 12.88 17.81 -8.13
C SER A 276 12.57 16.75 -7.08
N GLY A 277 11.29 16.52 -6.77
CA GLY A 277 10.86 15.46 -5.86
C GLY A 277 11.31 14.10 -6.35
N VAL A 278 11.07 13.78 -7.62
CA VAL A 278 11.53 12.53 -8.25
C VAL A 278 13.06 12.41 -8.17
N SER A 279 13.80 13.46 -8.56
CA SER A 279 15.27 13.43 -8.59
C SER A 279 15.88 13.22 -7.19
N ILE A 280 15.35 13.92 -6.18
CA ILE A 280 15.81 13.77 -4.80
C ILE A 280 15.44 12.39 -4.25
N MET A 281 14.24 11.90 -4.54
CA MET A 281 13.85 10.57 -4.09
C MET A 281 14.68 9.46 -4.75
N ILE A 282 15.05 9.59 -6.02
CA ILE A 282 16.00 8.68 -6.67
C ILE A 282 17.36 8.75 -5.97
N ALA A 283 17.85 9.95 -5.65
CA ALA A 283 19.11 10.11 -4.94
C ALA A 283 19.06 9.50 -3.53
N VAL A 284 17.99 9.73 -2.78
CA VAL A 284 17.78 9.14 -1.44
C VAL A 284 17.79 7.62 -1.53
N TRP A 285 17.02 7.05 -2.45
CA TRP A 285 16.94 5.59 -2.62
C TRP A 285 18.25 4.96 -3.08
N SER A 286 19.01 5.63 -3.97
CA SER A 286 20.22 5.07 -4.56
C SER A 286 21.48 5.29 -3.73
N PHE A 287 21.58 6.38 -2.97
CA PHE A 287 22.81 6.81 -2.32
C PHE A 287 22.74 6.89 -0.80
N THR A 288 21.58 6.58 -0.19
CA THR A 288 21.45 6.63 1.26
C THR A 288 20.85 5.33 1.80
N ALA A 289 21.08 5.07 3.09
CA ALA A 289 20.46 3.98 3.82
C ALA A 289 19.21 4.45 4.60
N ILE A 290 18.55 5.52 4.16
CA ILE A 290 17.34 6.05 4.81
C ILE A 290 16.21 5.03 4.66
N SER A 291 15.55 4.73 5.75
CA SER A 291 14.43 3.79 5.83
C SER A 291 13.21 4.32 5.05
N TRP A 292 12.49 3.43 4.38
CA TRP A 292 11.35 3.73 3.52
C TRP A 292 10.23 4.52 4.22
N GLN A 293 10.08 4.39 5.53
CA GLN A 293 9.09 5.14 6.32
C GLN A 293 9.24 6.66 6.18
N TRP A 294 10.45 7.15 5.91
CA TRP A 294 10.72 8.58 5.73
C TRP A 294 10.47 9.08 4.31
N TYR A 295 10.29 8.19 3.33
CA TYR A 295 10.18 8.56 1.92
C TYR A 295 9.02 9.50 1.63
N VAL A 296 7.84 9.26 2.23
CA VAL A 296 6.67 10.12 2.01
C VAL A 296 6.93 11.52 2.56
N LEU A 297 7.52 11.63 3.75
CA LEU A 297 7.90 12.93 4.35
C LEU A 297 8.89 13.67 3.45
N ILE A 298 9.99 13.03 3.07
CA ILE A 298 11.04 13.64 2.26
C ILE A 298 10.50 14.06 0.90
N GLY A 299 9.80 13.17 0.21
CA GLY A 299 9.23 13.44 -1.11
C GLY A 299 8.21 14.57 -1.09
N SER A 300 7.31 14.58 -0.09
CA SER A 300 6.28 15.62 0.01
C SER A 300 6.84 16.99 0.34
N ILE A 301 7.75 17.08 1.30
CA ILE A 301 8.39 18.34 1.69
C ILE A 301 9.24 18.90 0.55
N THR A 302 10.02 18.06 -0.11
CA THR A 302 10.87 18.46 -1.23
C THR A 302 10.04 19.00 -2.39
N THR A 303 9.01 18.26 -2.80
CA THR A 303 8.11 18.67 -3.89
C THR A 303 7.39 19.97 -3.56
N LEU A 304 6.90 20.12 -2.33
CA LEU A 304 6.23 21.32 -1.86
C LEU A 304 7.17 22.53 -1.86
N ILE A 305 8.34 22.42 -1.21
CA ILE A 305 9.26 23.55 -1.03
C ILE A 305 9.81 24.00 -2.39
N ILE A 306 10.32 23.08 -3.21
CA ILE A 306 10.93 23.45 -4.49
C ILE A 306 9.87 23.96 -5.47
N GLY A 307 8.68 23.35 -5.50
CA GLY A 307 7.56 23.83 -6.31
C GLY A 307 7.13 25.23 -5.91
N TRP A 308 7.01 25.51 -4.62
CA TRP A 308 6.66 26.83 -4.11
C TRP A 308 7.74 27.89 -4.42
N MET A 309 9.02 27.60 -4.13
CA MET A 309 10.13 28.47 -4.45
C MET A 309 10.23 28.78 -5.95
N SER A 310 10.05 27.76 -6.79
CA SER A 310 10.00 27.92 -8.25
C SER A 310 8.85 28.83 -8.68
N GLY A 311 7.70 28.74 -8.02
CA GLY A 311 6.56 29.63 -8.26
C GLY A 311 6.87 31.09 -7.95
N LEU A 312 7.56 31.33 -6.82
CA LEU A 312 8.01 32.69 -6.45
C LEU A 312 9.01 33.26 -7.47
N MET A 313 9.98 32.43 -7.90
CA MET A 313 11.02 32.88 -8.85
C MET A 313 10.50 33.13 -10.27
N LEU A 314 9.56 32.32 -10.71
CA LEU A 314 9.00 32.43 -12.07
C LEU A 314 7.88 33.48 -12.17
N GLY A 315 7.44 34.07 -11.04
CA GLY A 315 6.27 34.95 -11.03
C GLY A 315 4.99 34.27 -11.56
N ASN A 316 4.95 32.96 -11.51
CA ASN A 316 3.95 32.12 -12.17
C ASN A 316 2.82 31.79 -11.21
N TYR A 317 2.06 32.83 -10.80
CA TYR A 317 0.82 32.66 -10.03
C TYR A 317 -0.34 32.43 -10.97
N ASP A 318 -1.20 31.47 -10.65
CA ASP A 318 -2.44 31.27 -11.43
C ASP A 318 -3.41 32.41 -11.15
N ARG A 319 -3.51 33.34 -12.12
CA ARG A 319 -4.40 34.53 -12.02
C ARG A 319 -5.89 34.18 -12.06
N ARG A 320 -6.29 32.94 -12.33
CA ARG A 320 -7.71 32.55 -12.44
C ARG A 320 -8.46 32.67 -11.13
N ASN A 321 -7.78 32.55 -9.98
CA ASN A 321 -8.40 32.71 -8.66
C ASN A 321 -8.45 34.16 -8.16
N LEU A 322 -7.81 35.12 -8.82
CA LEU A 322 -7.84 36.53 -8.46
C LEU A 322 -9.00 37.30 -9.07
N SER A 323 -9.66 36.73 -10.09
CA SER A 323 -10.74 37.41 -10.81
C SER A 323 -12.16 37.14 -10.29
N GLY A 324 -12.31 36.43 -9.19
CA GLY A 324 -13.63 36.30 -8.53
C GLY A 324 -14.77 35.73 -9.38
N GLU A 325 -14.47 35.17 -10.55
CA GLU A 325 -15.47 34.53 -11.41
C GLU A 325 -15.80 33.12 -10.92
N ASN A 326 -16.48 33.05 -9.77
CA ASN A 326 -17.37 31.97 -9.44
C ASN A 326 -18.60 32.10 -10.38
N SER A 327 -18.54 31.58 -11.58
CA SER A 327 -19.75 31.33 -12.38
C SER A 327 -20.18 29.89 -12.15
N VAL A 328 -21.22 29.74 -11.29
CA VAL A 328 -22.32 28.78 -11.26
C VAL A 328 -22.06 27.39 -11.88
#